data_fe6334565733a5b70c6c64e2e030c233
#
_entry.id   fe6334565733a5b70c6c64e2e030c233
#
_cell.length_a   1.000
_cell.length_b   1.000
_cell.length_c   1.000
_cell.angle_alpha   90.00
_cell.angle_beta   90.00
_cell.angle_gamma   90.00
#
_symmetry.space_group_name_H-M   'P 1'
#
loop_
_entity.id
_entity.type
_entity.pdbx_description
1 polymer ?
#
loop_
_entity_poly.entity_id
_entity_poly.type
_entity_poly.pdbx_seq_one_letter_code
_entity_poly.pdbx_strand_id
1 'polypeptide(L)'
;MSADEAGVGNAADTLLHAIDAYEHGELDTSRVLCEQHLRAEPANAVALMLLGLIAKKSLKFAEAIPLFERSVRIDPDPKALTSLADCLWRVGRLAEALCRVEEVVAGSPENLEALLLKAAILHGQRRFDDALECARSAERCAPASHLVAARLGCILVELGQYEAAENYFQSAVRLMPGFRHCSLINFRRSVWRQIAPAPASVSDEEFAPMRAADVHGPYDAVVAACCDARYFYKYGVTFVNSYAQNAAHGKLLHLHILDPDDGFAAYLETLIARLQLHNIVVTYEYAPVDEEPDFNLRRTFYSCARFLRIGSLLTHYQKTIACFDIDTVFEARLDDMLLGVGAADVGLVRREPPDSPWLDIVANIVIANNTERTRRYFSAVENFIRHFVGRRKLFWHLDQIALYCVLKMMERFDAPPRVASIAPSACGAVWHIGNPYEYRLQEYRVTRYQLADLASPP
;
A
#
# COMPACT_ATOMS: atom_id res chain seq x y z
N MET A 1 -14.58 -46.69 -33.89
CA MET A 1 -14.28 -45.45 -33.14
C MET A 1 -14.01 -44.37 -34.17
N SER A 2 -14.89 -43.38 -34.22
CA SER A 2 -14.76 -42.25 -35.13
C SER A 2 -13.65 -41.30 -34.66
N ALA A 3 -13.06 -40.52 -35.57
CA ALA A 3 -12.00 -39.55 -35.21
C ALA A 3 -12.52 -38.50 -34.22
N ASP A 4 -13.83 -38.28 -34.10
CA ASP A 4 -14.46 -37.39 -33.13
C ASP A 4 -14.40 -37.88 -31.69
N GLU A 5 -14.49 -39.21 -31.44
CA GLU A 5 -14.43 -39.78 -30.09
C GLU A 5 -12.99 -39.72 -29.51
N ALA A 6 -11.97 -39.84 -30.35
CA ALA A 6 -10.57 -39.70 -29.93
C ALA A 6 -10.20 -38.24 -29.63
N GLY A 7 -10.83 -37.27 -30.31
CA GLY A 7 -10.62 -35.85 -30.06
C GLY A 7 -11.25 -35.36 -28.75
N VAL A 8 -12.45 -35.83 -28.39
CA VAL A 8 -13.16 -35.47 -27.19
C VAL A 8 -12.47 -36.05 -25.93
N GLY A 9 -11.97 -37.28 -25.98
CA GLY A 9 -11.20 -37.87 -24.86
C GLY A 9 -9.93 -37.07 -24.56
N ASN A 10 -9.21 -36.60 -25.57
CA ASN A 10 -7.98 -35.80 -25.40
C ASN A 10 -8.27 -34.37 -24.85
N ALA A 11 -9.41 -33.77 -25.23
CA ALA A 11 -9.78 -32.46 -24.75
C ALA A 11 -10.17 -32.48 -23.26
N ALA A 12 -10.95 -33.47 -22.81
CA ALA A 12 -11.33 -33.63 -21.41
C ALA A 12 -10.11 -33.87 -20.50
N ASP A 13 -9.18 -34.74 -20.93
CA ASP A 13 -7.93 -34.97 -20.21
C ASP A 13 -7.07 -33.68 -20.12
N THR A 14 -7.01 -32.87 -21.15
CA THR A 14 -6.30 -31.59 -21.17
C THR A 14 -6.84 -30.64 -20.12
N LEU A 15 -8.19 -30.57 -19.96
CA LEU A 15 -8.80 -29.70 -18.95
C LEU A 15 -8.55 -30.19 -17.53
N LEU A 16 -8.60 -31.50 -17.29
CA LEU A 16 -8.27 -32.09 -15.99
C LEU A 16 -6.83 -31.79 -15.59
N HIS A 17 -5.88 -31.94 -16.50
CA HIS A 17 -4.49 -31.57 -16.27
C HIS A 17 -4.31 -30.07 -16.03
N ALA A 18 -5.09 -29.22 -16.68
CA ALA A 18 -5.06 -27.77 -16.43
C ALA A 18 -5.53 -27.42 -15.02
N ILE A 19 -6.58 -28.09 -14.52
CA ILE A 19 -7.09 -27.91 -13.15
C ILE A 19 -6.02 -28.39 -12.14
N ASP A 20 -5.46 -29.57 -12.34
CA ASP A 20 -4.42 -30.13 -11.47
C ASP A 20 -3.19 -29.20 -11.38
N ALA A 21 -2.68 -28.73 -12.51
CA ALA A 21 -1.59 -27.75 -12.57
C ALA A 21 -1.93 -26.45 -11.82
N TYR A 22 -3.18 -25.97 -11.90
CA TYR A 22 -3.62 -24.79 -11.16
C TYR A 22 -3.61 -25.01 -9.64
N GLU A 23 -4.06 -26.18 -9.19
CA GLU A 23 -4.09 -26.56 -7.76
C GLU A 23 -2.69 -26.69 -7.18
N HIS A 24 -1.74 -27.18 -7.97
CA HIS A 24 -0.32 -27.26 -7.61
C HIS A 24 0.44 -25.92 -7.76
N GLY A 25 -0.22 -24.86 -8.23
CA GLY A 25 0.38 -23.53 -8.38
C GLY A 25 1.21 -23.34 -9.66
N GLU A 26 1.18 -24.29 -10.58
CA GLU A 26 1.84 -24.25 -11.89
C GLU A 26 1.04 -23.42 -12.90
N LEU A 27 0.95 -22.09 -12.61
CA LEU A 27 0.03 -21.20 -13.33
C LEU A 27 0.31 -21.12 -14.84
N ASP A 28 1.58 -21.14 -15.26
CA ASP A 28 1.93 -21.08 -16.68
C ASP A 28 1.55 -22.37 -17.41
N THR A 29 1.80 -23.54 -16.81
CA THR A 29 1.37 -24.83 -17.34
C THR A 29 -0.15 -24.89 -17.48
N SER A 30 -0.88 -24.53 -16.42
CA SER A 30 -2.34 -24.46 -16.42
C SER A 30 -2.87 -23.53 -17.51
N ARG A 31 -2.28 -22.35 -17.69
CA ARG A 31 -2.67 -21.39 -18.73
C ARG A 31 -2.54 -21.99 -20.13
N VAL A 32 -1.39 -22.59 -20.43
CA VAL A 32 -1.15 -23.20 -21.76
C VAL A 32 -2.16 -24.31 -22.05
N LEU A 33 -2.45 -25.17 -21.08
CA LEU A 33 -3.42 -26.26 -21.21
C LEU A 33 -4.85 -25.74 -21.41
N CYS A 34 -5.26 -24.69 -20.67
CA CYS A 34 -6.55 -24.05 -20.85
C CYS A 34 -6.68 -23.42 -22.27
N GLU A 35 -5.64 -22.72 -22.74
CA GLU A 35 -5.63 -22.15 -24.09
C GLU A 35 -5.68 -23.23 -25.17
N GLN A 36 -5.00 -24.37 -24.95
CA GLN A 36 -5.08 -25.51 -25.85
C GLN A 36 -6.48 -26.12 -25.86
N HIS A 37 -7.11 -26.32 -24.69
CA HIS A 37 -8.47 -26.83 -24.59
C HIS A 37 -9.48 -25.90 -25.31
N LEU A 38 -9.37 -24.59 -25.11
CA LEU A 38 -10.26 -23.59 -25.72
C LEU A 38 -10.11 -23.47 -27.24
N ARG A 39 -9.04 -23.99 -27.85
CA ARG A 39 -8.94 -24.12 -29.33
C ARG A 39 -9.87 -25.21 -29.86
N ALA A 40 -10.06 -26.28 -29.09
CA ALA A 40 -10.99 -27.36 -29.43
C ALA A 40 -12.43 -27.02 -28.99
N GLU A 41 -12.60 -26.45 -27.81
CA GLU A 41 -13.88 -26.13 -27.20
C GLU A 41 -13.94 -24.63 -26.78
N PRO A 42 -14.16 -23.69 -27.69
CA PRO A 42 -14.11 -22.23 -27.40
C PRO A 42 -15.13 -21.75 -26.38
N ALA A 43 -16.20 -22.52 -26.14
CA ALA A 43 -17.28 -22.21 -25.23
C ALA A 43 -17.22 -23.04 -23.93
N ASN A 44 -16.05 -23.46 -23.49
CA ASN A 44 -15.92 -24.17 -22.22
C ASN A 44 -15.83 -23.19 -21.05
N ALA A 45 -16.89 -23.14 -20.23
CA ALA A 45 -17.01 -22.20 -19.10
C ALA A 45 -15.91 -22.42 -18.04
N VAL A 46 -15.55 -23.69 -17.77
CA VAL A 46 -14.55 -24.04 -16.75
C VAL A 46 -13.15 -23.59 -17.18
N ALA A 47 -12.78 -23.82 -18.42
CA ALA A 47 -11.48 -23.38 -18.94
C ALA A 47 -11.34 -21.85 -18.94
N LEU A 48 -12.42 -21.12 -19.30
CA LEU A 48 -12.48 -19.65 -19.25
C LEU A 48 -12.39 -19.15 -17.80
N MET A 49 -13.10 -19.78 -16.85
CA MET A 49 -13.03 -19.46 -15.44
C MET A 49 -11.60 -19.66 -14.91
N LEU A 50 -10.97 -20.78 -15.27
CA LEU A 50 -9.61 -21.08 -14.81
C LEU A 50 -8.58 -20.07 -15.32
N LEU A 51 -8.66 -19.67 -16.60
CA LEU A 51 -7.84 -18.56 -17.13
C LEU A 51 -8.09 -17.24 -16.38
N GLY A 52 -9.34 -16.93 -16.07
CA GLY A 52 -9.70 -15.78 -15.25
C GLY A 52 -9.10 -15.84 -13.86
N LEU A 53 -9.11 -17.01 -13.20
CA LEU A 53 -8.50 -17.23 -11.89
C LEU A 53 -6.96 -17.10 -11.94
N ILE A 54 -6.32 -17.56 -13.01
CA ILE A 54 -4.87 -17.40 -13.23
C ILE A 54 -4.53 -15.92 -13.39
N ALA A 55 -5.29 -15.19 -14.21
CA ALA A 55 -5.11 -13.74 -14.39
C ALA A 55 -5.33 -12.99 -13.06
N LYS A 56 -6.37 -13.35 -12.28
CA LYS A 56 -6.65 -12.79 -10.96
C LYS A 56 -5.50 -13.05 -9.96
N LYS A 57 -4.96 -14.29 -9.90
CA LYS A 57 -3.77 -14.61 -9.07
C LYS A 57 -2.55 -13.79 -9.47
N SER A 58 -2.44 -13.45 -10.75
CA SER A 58 -1.38 -12.59 -11.29
C SER A 58 -1.68 -11.10 -11.14
N LEU A 59 -2.72 -10.73 -10.38
CA LEU A 59 -3.21 -9.35 -10.16
C LEU A 59 -3.64 -8.61 -11.44
N LYS A 60 -3.84 -9.32 -12.54
CA LYS A 60 -4.30 -8.80 -13.83
C LYS A 60 -5.82 -8.72 -13.89
N PHE A 61 -6.41 -7.93 -12.98
CA PHE A 61 -7.87 -7.88 -12.81
C PHE A 61 -8.60 -7.45 -14.09
N ALA A 62 -8.05 -6.47 -14.83
CA ALA A 62 -8.63 -6.01 -16.09
C ALA A 62 -8.64 -7.10 -17.18
N GLU A 63 -7.60 -7.97 -17.22
CA GLU A 63 -7.54 -9.11 -18.15
C GLU A 63 -8.46 -10.26 -17.70
N ALA A 64 -8.67 -10.43 -16.39
CA ALA A 64 -9.54 -11.47 -15.83
C ALA A 64 -11.03 -11.22 -16.11
N ILE A 65 -11.48 -9.97 -16.08
CA ILE A 65 -12.90 -9.59 -16.25
C ILE A 65 -13.51 -10.19 -17.52
N PRO A 66 -12.99 -9.98 -18.74
CA PRO A 66 -13.61 -10.53 -19.94
C PRO A 66 -13.64 -12.06 -19.98
N LEU A 67 -12.71 -12.73 -19.31
CA LEU A 67 -12.68 -14.19 -19.22
C LEU A 67 -13.83 -14.68 -18.32
N PHE A 68 -14.00 -14.07 -17.15
CA PHE A 68 -15.12 -14.38 -16.26
C PHE A 68 -16.47 -14.00 -16.88
N GLU A 69 -16.60 -12.87 -17.56
CA GLU A 69 -17.82 -12.48 -18.25
C GLU A 69 -18.23 -13.49 -19.34
N ARG A 70 -17.27 -14.05 -20.05
CA ARG A 70 -17.53 -15.13 -21.02
C ARG A 70 -17.93 -16.42 -20.32
N SER A 71 -17.24 -16.80 -19.23
CA SER A 71 -17.55 -17.99 -18.43
C SER A 71 -18.97 -17.92 -17.89
N VAL A 72 -19.33 -16.85 -17.20
CA VAL A 72 -20.64 -16.63 -16.58
C VAL A 72 -21.78 -16.59 -17.58
N ARG A 73 -21.52 -16.12 -18.81
CA ARG A 73 -22.52 -16.11 -19.88
C ARG A 73 -22.85 -17.52 -20.38
N ILE A 74 -21.92 -18.44 -20.29
CA ILE A 74 -22.09 -19.85 -20.66
C ILE A 74 -22.70 -20.62 -19.51
N ASP A 75 -22.11 -20.46 -18.31
CA ASP A 75 -22.55 -21.10 -17.08
C ASP A 75 -22.41 -20.10 -15.91
N PRO A 76 -23.54 -19.64 -15.30
CA PRO A 76 -23.53 -18.68 -14.20
C PRO A 76 -23.10 -19.34 -12.87
N ASP A 77 -21.93 -19.95 -12.85
CA ASP A 77 -21.33 -20.58 -11.67
C ASP A 77 -21.07 -19.53 -10.55
N PRO A 78 -21.47 -19.80 -9.29
CA PRO A 78 -21.27 -18.86 -8.18
C PRO A 78 -19.80 -18.45 -7.94
N LYS A 79 -18.84 -19.35 -8.16
CA LYS A 79 -17.41 -19.06 -8.01
C LYS A 79 -16.92 -18.11 -9.11
N ALA A 80 -17.38 -18.30 -10.34
CA ALA A 80 -17.07 -17.40 -11.47
C ALA A 80 -17.70 -16.01 -11.25
N LEU A 81 -18.96 -15.94 -10.81
CA LEU A 81 -19.65 -14.69 -10.48
C LEU A 81 -18.96 -13.93 -9.33
N THR A 82 -18.60 -14.63 -8.23
CA THR A 82 -17.90 -14.01 -7.10
C THR A 82 -16.50 -13.51 -7.52
N SER A 83 -15.79 -14.29 -8.36
CA SER A 83 -14.48 -13.88 -8.88
C SER A 83 -14.57 -12.70 -9.83
N LEU A 84 -15.60 -12.63 -10.67
CA LEU A 84 -15.91 -11.48 -11.52
C LEU A 84 -16.18 -10.24 -10.67
N ALA A 85 -17.04 -10.37 -9.65
CA ALA A 85 -17.36 -9.28 -8.73
C ALA A 85 -16.11 -8.76 -8.00
N ASP A 86 -15.22 -9.64 -7.54
CA ASP A 86 -13.96 -9.22 -6.91
C ASP A 86 -13.04 -8.47 -7.90
N CYS A 87 -12.90 -8.96 -9.15
CA CYS A 87 -12.11 -8.26 -10.15
C CYS A 87 -12.71 -6.88 -10.49
N LEU A 88 -14.03 -6.78 -10.66
CA LEU A 88 -14.72 -5.52 -10.88
C LEU A 88 -14.54 -4.54 -9.73
N TRP A 89 -14.63 -5.02 -8.49
CA TRP A 89 -14.35 -4.24 -7.29
C TRP A 89 -12.91 -3.70 -7.27
N ARG A 90 -11.93 -4.56 -7.58
CA ARG A 90 -10.51 -4.19 -7.60
C ARG A 90 -10.18 -3.10 -8.64
N VAL A 91 -10.91 -3.04 -9.76
CA VAL A 91 -10.74 -1.99 -10.78
C VAL A 91 -11.68 -0.80 -10.57
N GLY A 92 -12.42 -0.74 -9.46
CA GLY A 92 -13.29 0.39 -9.10
C GLY A 92 -14.67 0.39 -9.77
N ARG A 93 -15.06 -0.68 -10.52
CA ARG A 93 -16.40 -0.83 -11.14
C ARG A 93 -17.43 -1.30 -10.11
N LEU A 94 -17.63 -0.50 -9.03
CA LEU A 94 -18.37 -0.91 -7.83
C LEU A 94 -19.83 -1.28 -8.07
N ALA A 95 -20.53 -0.57 -8.97
CA ALA A 95 -21.93 -0.86 -9.25
C ALA A 95 -22.11 -2.22 -9.93
N GLU A 96 -21.25 -2.55 -10.87
CA GLU A 96 -21.28 -3.83 -11.57
C GLU A 96 -20.84 -4.97 -10.65
N ALA A 97 -19.82 -4.74 -9.82
CA ALA A 97 -19.39 -5.69 -8.82
C ALA A 97 -20.55 -6.05 -7.86
N LEU A 98 -21.30 -5.04 -7.39
CA LEU A 98 -22.46 -5.24 -6.52
C LEU A 98 -23.52 -6.09 -7.18
N CYS A 99 -23.87 -5.80 -8.46
CA CYS A 99 -24.83 -6.57 -9.22
C CYS A 99 -24.45 -8.07 -9.27
N ARG A 100 -23.18 -8.37 -9.62
CA ARG A 100 -22.72 -9.76 -9.74
C ARG A 100 -22.72 -10.52 -8.40
N VAL A 101 -22.29 -9.88 -7.31
CA VAL A 101 -22.29 -10.55 -6.01
C VAL A 101 -23.71 -10.72 -5.46
N GLU A 102 -24.64 -9.83 -5.78
CA GLU A 102 -26.06 -9.96 -5.42
C GLU A 102 -26.74 -11.16 -6.10
N GLU A 103 -26.38 -11.48 -7.33
CA GLU A 103 -26.84 -12.71 -8.01
C GLU A 103 -26.44 -13.95 -7.21
N VAL A 104 -25.19 -13.98 -6.70
CA VAL A 104 -24.73 -15.12 -5.86
C VAL A 104 -25.44 -15.18 -4.54
N VAL A 105 -25.60 -14.04 -3.84
CA VAL A 105 -26.27 -14.00 -2.53
C VAL A 105 -27.74 -14.35 -2.65
N ALA A 106 -28.42 -13.99 -3.75
CA ALA A 106 -29.81 -14.36 -4.01
C ALA A 106 -29.99 -15.88 -4.18
N GLY A 107 -29.05 -16.54 -4.88
CA GLY A 107 -29.08 -18.00 -5.05
C GLY A 107 -28.54 -18.79 -3.86
N SER A 108 -27.64 -18.19 -3.09
CA SER A 108 -26.97 -18.83 -1.95
C SER A 108 -26.75 -17.82 -0.81
N PRO A 109 -27.78 -17.56 0.02
CA PRO A 109 -27.73 -16.51 1.06
C PRO A 109 -26.68 -16.73 2.16
N GLU A 110 -26.18 -17.96 2.30
CA GLU A 110 -25.16 -18.35 3.29
C GLU A 110 -23.75 -18.42 2.68
N ASN A 111 -23.58 -18.01 1.43
CA ASN A 111 -22.25 -18.00 0.79
C ASN A 111 -21.37 -16.94 1.47
N LEU A 112 -20.47 -17.42 2.32
CA LEU A 112 -19.59 -16.56 3.15
C LEU A 112 -18.72 -15.64 2.31
N GLU A 113 -18.12 -16.15 1.22
CA GLU A 113 -17.24 -15.36 0.35
C GLU A 113 -18.03 -14.23 -0.32
N ALA A 114 -19.21 -14.54 -0.86
CA ALA A 114 -20.08 -13.54 -1.48
C ALA A 114 -20.57 -12.49 -0.47
N LEU A 115 -20.95 -12.89 0.74
CA LEU A 115 -21.37 -11.96 1.80
C LEU A 115 -20.22 -11.01 2.20
N LEU A 116 -19.01 -11.53 2.40
CA LEU A 116 -17.84 -10.72 2.73
C LEU A 116 -17.48 -9.77 1.59
N LEU A 117 -17.53 -10.22 0.35
CA LEU A 117 -17.28 -9.38 -0.82
C LEU A 117 -18.37 -8.31 -0.98
N LYS A 118 -19.65 -8.66 -0.82
CA LYS A 118 -20.75 -7.68 -0.83
C LYS A 118 -20.55 -6.61 0.24
N ALA A 119 -20.19 -7.00 1.46
CA ALA A 119 -19.88 -6.06 2.54
C ALA A 119 -18.68 -5.15 2.19
N ALA A 120 -17.64 -5.68 1.51
CA ALA A 120 -16.51 -4.90 1.06
C ALA A 120 -16.89 -3.88 -0.03
N ILE A 121 -17.69 -4.28 -1.01
CA ILE A 121 -18.17 -3.41 -2.09
C ILE A 121 -19.05 -2.28 -1.52
N LEU A 122 -19.99 -2.61 -0.63
CA LEU A 122 -20.85 -1.62 0.03
C LEU A 122 -20.04 -0.64 0.90
N HIS A 123 -19.03 -1.14 1.61
CA HIS A 123 -18.09 -0.31 2.35
C HIS A 123 -17.34 0.66 1.41
N GLY A 124 -16.85 0.18 0.26
CA GLY A 124 -16.24 1.01 -0.77
C GLY A 124 -17.19 2.08 -1.36
N GLN A 125 -18.49 1.78 -1.44
CA GLN A 125 -19.54 2.74 -1.82
C GLN A 125 -19.96 3.70 -0.69
N ARG A 126 -19.33 3.60 0.49
CA ARG A 126 -19.66 4.33 1.72
C ARG A 126 -21.10 4.07 2.26
N ARG A 127 -21.68 2.95 1.89
CA ARG A 127 -22.97 2.44 2.37
C ARG A 127 -22.73 1.58 3.61
N PHE A 128 -22.29 2.24 4.70
CA PHE A 128 -21.76 1.54 5.87
C PHE A 128 -22.81 0.73 6.64
N ASP A 129 -24.05 1.19 6.72
CA ASP A 129 -25.14 0.45 7.38
C ASP A 129 -25.49 -0.82 6.61
N ASP A 130 -25.60 -0.75 5.28
CA ASP A 130 -25.87 -1.91 4.44
C ASP A 130 -24.68 -2.90 4.50
N ALA A 131 -23.46 -2.39 4.53
CA ALA A 131 -22.25 -3.19 4.68
C ALA A 131 -22.25 -3.94 6.04
N LEU A 132 -22.67 -3.25 7.11
CA LEU A 132 -22.78 -3.84 8.45
C LEU A 132 -23.79 -4.98 8.47
N GLU A 133 -24.96 -4.82 7.85
CA GLU A 133 -25.98 -5.86 7.76
C GLU A 133 -25.45 -7.11 7.03
N CYS A 134 -24.77 -6.94 5.90
CA CYS A 134 -24.12 -8.03 5.17
C CYS A 134 -23.05 -8.74 6.01
N ALA A 135 -22.19 -7.96 6.70
CA ALA A 135 -21.15 -8.51 7.55
C ALA A 135 -21.72 -9.26 8.77
N ARG A 136 -22.86 -8.81 9.33
CA ARG A 136 -23.61 -9.52 10.36
C ARG A 136 -24.22 -10.83 9.84
N SER A 137 -24.67 -10.85 8.58
CA SER A 137 -25.10 -12.10 7.95
C SER A 137 -23.94 -13.08 7.81
N ALA A 138 -22.77 -12.61 7.38
CA ALA A 138 -21.55 -13.42 7.34
C ALA A 138 -21.14 -13.93 8.74
N GLU A 139 -21.32 -13.12 9.80
CA GLU A 139 -21.05 -13.52 11.18
C GLU A 139 -21.95 -14.66 11.66
N ARG A 140 -23.24 -14.65 11.27
CA ARG A 140 -24.16 -15.76 11.57
C ARG A 140 -23.75 -17.06 10.89
N CYS A 141 -23.23 -16.98 9.66
CA CYS A 141 -22.74 -18.15 8.92
C CYS A 141 -21.42 -18.69 9.47
N ALA A 142 -20.50 -17.79 9.89
CA ALA A 142 -19.16 -18.16 10.33
C ALA A 142 -18.67 -17.30 11.52
N PRO A 143 -19.21 -17.52 12.74
CA PRO A 143 -18.89 -16.68 13.91
C PRO A 143 -17.43 -16.79 14.37
N ALA A 144 -16.73 -17.85 14.01
CA ALA A 144 -15.30 -18.06 14.32
C ALA A 144 -14.38 -17.68 13.15
N SER A 145 -14.83 -16.88 12.20
CA SER A 145 -14.00 -16.40 11.09
C SER A 145 -13.27 -15.11 11.44
N HIS A 146 -11.94 -15.14 11.38
CA HIS A 146 -11.12 -13.93 11.56
C HIS A 146 -11.37 -12.87 10.46
N LEU A 147 -11.73 -13.30 9.24
CA LEU A 147 -12.05 -12.40 8.13
C LEU A 147 -13.36 -11.66 8.39
N VAL A 148 -14.36 -12.34 8.92
CA VAL A 148 -15.64 -11.73 9.34
C VAL A 148 -15.40 -10.71 10.44
N ALA A 149 -14.65 -11.10 11.47
CA ALA A 149 -14.33 -10.19 12.58
C ALA A 149 -13.57 -8.96 12.08
N ALA A 150 -12.56 -9.12 11.20
CA ALA A 150 -11.83 -8.01 10.63
C ALA A 150 -12.75 -7.10 9.80
N ARG A 151 -13.63 -7.64 8.96
CA ARG A 151 -14.58 -6.87 8.14
C ARG A 151 -15.55 -6.06 9.01
N LEU A 152 -16.10 -6.65 10.05
CA LEU A 152 -16.95 -5.95 11.03
C LEU A 152 -16.18 -4.81 11.69
N GLY A 153 -14.94 -5.06 12.12
CA GLY A 153 -14.08 -4.02 12.69
C GLY A 153 -13.89 -2.84 11.73
N CYS A 154 -13.58 -3.09 10.46
CA CYS A 154 -13.41 -2.05 9.44
C CYS A 154 -14.66 -1.17 9.27
N ILE A 155 -15.84 -1.81 9.14
CA ILE A 155 -17.11 -1.10 8.95
C ILE A 155 -17.47 -0.26 10.19
N LEU A 156 -17.29 -0.84 11.40
CA LEU A 156 -17.59 -0.16 12.65
C LEU A 156 -16.72 1.07 12.91
N VAL A 157 -15.48 1.09 12.41
CA VAL A 157 -14.63 2.31 12.45
C VAL A 157 -15.28 3.44 11.67
N GLU A 158 -15.76 3.18 10.46
CA GLU A 158 -16.40 4.20 9.62
C GLU A 158 -17.74 4.69 10.19
N LEU A 159 -18.42 3.85 10.96
CA LEU A 159 -19.62 4.21 11.72
C LEU A 159 -19.30 4.90 13.07
N GLY A 160 -18.03 5.15 13.38
CA GLY A 160 -17.62 5.78 14.64
C GLY A 160 -17.76 4.89 15.89
N GLN A 161 -18.07 3.60 15.72
CA GLN A 161 -18.25 2.63 16.80
C GLN A 161 -16.90 2.01 17.21
N TYR A 162 -15.97 2.83 17.65
CA TYR A 162 -14.56 2.47 17.83
C TYR A 162 -14.32 1.36 18.85
N GLU A 163 -15.05 1.32 19.99
CA GLU A 163 -14.90 0.29 21.01
C GLU A 163 -15.33 -1.10 20.48
N ALA A 164 -16.44 -1.13 19.75
CA ALA A 164 -16.92 -2.35 19.10
C ALA A 164 -15.94 -2.82 18.02
N ALA A 165 -15.44 -1.89 17.21
CA ALA A 165 -14.44 -2.17 16.17
C ALA A 165 -13.17 -2.81 16.75
N GLU A 166 -12.62 -2.26 17.83
CA GLU A 166 -11.45 -2.83 18.51
C GLU A 166 -11.69 -4.23 19.03
N ASN A 167 -12.86 -4.50 19.62
CA ASN A 167 -13.21 -5.83 20.10
C ASN A 167 -13.21 -6.86 18.95
N TYR A 168 -13.69 -6.46 17.77
CA TYR A 168 -13.66 -7.30 16.58
C TYR A 168 -12.23 -7.49 16.04
N PHE A 169 -11.41 -6.47 15.99
CA PHE A 169 -10.01 -6.62 15.60
C PHE A 169 -9.23 -7.52 16.55
N GLN A 170 -9.46 -7.40 17.85
CA GLN A 170 -8.87 -8.31 18.84
C GLN A 170 -9.38 -9.75 18.68
N SER A 171 -10.67 -9.91 18.33
CA SER A 171 -11.23 -11.22 18.02
C SER A 171 -10.56 -11.83 16.78
N ALA A 172 -10.35 -11.05 15.73
CA ALA A 172 -9.64 -11.50 14.53
C ALA A 172 -8.24 -12.03 14.85
N VAL A 173 -7.49 -11.32 15.70
CA VAL A 173 -6.15 -11.75 16.14
C VAL A 173 -6.20 -13.02 17.00
N ARG A 174 -7.20 -13.16 17.89
CA ARG A 174 -7.38 -14.39 18.69
C ARG A 174 -7.69 -15.60 17.81
N LEU A 175 -8.54 -15.41 16.80
CA LEU A 175 -8.94 -16.47 15.86
C LEU A 175 -7.80 -16.84 14.91
N MET A 176 -6.97 -15.90 14.52
CA MET A 176 -5.80 -16.10 13.67
C MET A 176 -4.60 -15.26 14.15
N PRO A 177 -3.72 -15.82 14.99
CA PRO A 177 -2.57 -15.10 15.55
C PRO A 177 -1.61 -14.52 14.51
N GLY A 178 -1.59 -15.08 13.29
CA GLY A 178 -0.84 -14.55 12.15
C GLY A 178 -1.42 -13.25 11.57
N PHE A 179 -2.66 -12.90 11.89
CA PHE A 179 -3.35 -11.69 11.40
C PHE A 179 -2.99 -10.46 12.26
N ARG A 180 -1.69 -10.18 12.35
CA ARG A 180 -1.10 -9.26 13.34
C ARG A 180 -1.47 -7.79 13.13
N HIS A 181 -1.82 -7.37 11.92
CA HIS A 181 -2.17 -5.97 11.63
C HIS A 181 -3.29 -5.43 12.52
N CYS A 182 -4.30 -6.25 12.79
CA CYS A 182 -5.41 -5.88 13.67
C CYS A 182 -4.96 -5.56 15.11
N SER A 183 -3.82 -6.09 15.57
CA SER A 183 -3.31 -5.82 16.92
C SER A 183 -2.71 -4.41 17.09
N LEU A 184 -2.41 -3.75 15.97
CA LEU A 184 -1.89 -2.38 15.94
C LEU A 184 -3.01 -1.33 15.92
N ILE A 185 -4.23 -1.73 15.51
CA ILE A 185 -5.36 -0.82 15.42
C ILE A 185 -5.86 -0.51 16.82
N ASN A 186 -5.85 0.78 17.18
CA ASN A 186 -6.24 1.23 18.49
C ASN A 186 -6.83 2.64 18.43
N PHE A 187 -7.99 2.82 19.05
CA PHE A 187 -8.72 4.10 19.08
C PHE A 187 -9.07 4.54 20.51
N ARG A 188 -8.47 3.91 21.54
CA ARG A 188 -8.80 4.16 22.95
C ARG A 188 -8.29 5.52 23.41
N ARG A 189 -9.11 6.18 24.22
CA ARG A 189 -8.70 7.44 24.87
C ARG A 189 -7.44 7.29 25.73
N SER A 190 -7.22 6.12 26.31
CA SER A 190 -6.00 5.83 27.09
C SER A 190 -4.73 5.83 26.23
N VAL A 191 -4.82 5.32 25.00
CA VAL A 191 -3.72 5.39 24.04
C VAL A 191 -3.57 6.79 23.51
N TRP A 192 -4.69 7.48 23.18
CA TRP A 192 -4.63 8.89 22.77
C TRP A 192 -3.88 9.76 23.78
N ARG A 193 -4.15 9.60 25.10
CA ARG A 193 -3.43 10.35 26.13
C ARG A 193 -1.92 10.11 26.14
N GLN A 194 -1.46 8.96 25.64
CA GLN A 194 -0.03 8.63 25.57
C GLN A 194 0.63 9.16 24.30
N ILE A 195 -0.14 9.25 23.20
CA ILE A 195 0.37 9.66 21.90
C ILE A 195 -0.04 11.10 21.51
N ALA A 196 -0.97 11.72 22.25
CA ALA A 196 -1.41 13.08 21.97
C ALA A 196 -0.19 14.01 21.84
N PRO A 197 -0.21 14.92 20.86
CA PRO A 197 0.94 15.74 20.55
C PRO A 197 1.33 16.62 21.74
N ALA A 198 2.57 16.48 22.20
CA ALA A 198 3.20 17.45 23.06
C ALA A 198 3.58 18.71 22.26
N PRO A 199 3.72 19.89 22.90
CA PRO A 199 4.36 21.01 22.22
C PRO A 199 5.74 20.56 21.71
N ALA A 200 6.01 20.75 20.43
CA ALA A 200 7.24 20.31 19.82
C ALA A 200 8.46 21.01 20.47
N SER A 201 9.26 20.25 21.18
CA SER A 201 10.61 20.65 21.52
C SER A 201 11.55 19.95 20.53
N VAL A 202 11.98 20.64 19.51
CA VAL A 202 13.05 20.15 18.63
C VAL A 202 14.37 20.43 19.33
N SER A 203 15.13 19.38 19.65
CA SER A 203 16.54 19.56 19.96
C SER A 203 17.29 19.68 18.63
N ASP A 204 18.12 20.72 18.46
CA ASP A 204 18.98 20.91 17.30
C ASP A 204 19.95 19.74 17.06
N GLU A 205 20.14 18.88 18.06
CA GLU A 205 21.00 17.68 17.98
C GLU A 205 20.42 16.57 17.10
N GLU A 206 19.10 16.57 16.80
CA GLU A 206 18.47 15.53 15.97
C GLU A 206 18.85 15.58 14.48
N PHE A 207 19.47 16.67 14.03
CA PHE A 207 19.85 16.89 12.63
C PHE A 207 21.35 17.17 12.46
N ALA A 208 22.23 16.38 13.08
CA ALA A 208 23.64 16.45 12.75
C ALA A 208 23.85 16.13 11.26
N PRO A 209 24.25 17.09 10.43
CA PRO A 209 24.36 16.85 9.00
C PRO A 209 25.57 15.99 8.69
N MET A 210 25.41 14.94 7.89
CA MET A 210 26.51 14.26 7.22
C MET A 210 27.10 15.20 6.17
N ARG A 211 26.24 16.03 5.57
CA ARG A 211 26.58 17.08 4.64
C ARG A 211 25.76 18.32 4.94
N ALA A 212 26.42 19.42 5.27
CA ALA A 212 25.79 20.72 5.29
C ALA A 212 25.51 21.16 3.83
N ALA A 213 24.29 21.59 3.57
CA ALA A 213 23.95 22.08 2.23
C ALA A 213 24.54 23.45 1.99
N ASP A 214 25.19 23.62 0.86
CA ASP A 214 25.20 24.89 0.17
C ASP A 214 23.81 25.06 -0.47
N VAL A 215 22.84 25.53 0.29
CA VAL A 215 21.50 25.82 -0.24
C VAL A 215 21.60 27.09 -1.06
N HIS A 216 21.75 26.93 -2.37
CA HIS A 216 21.79 28.03 -3.29
C HIS A 216 20.41 28.41 -3.77
N GLY A 217 19.93 29.58 -3.34
CA GLY A 217 18.68 30.17 -3.80
C GLY A 217 17.41 29.76 -3.01
N PRO A 218 16.28 30.39 -3.34
CA PRO A 218 15.01 30.12 -2.67
C PRO A 218 14.44 28.77 -3.10
N TYR A 219 13.91 28.02 -2.15
CA TYR A 219 13.09 26.83 -2.39
C TYR A 219 11.72 27.00 -1.74
N ASP A 220 10.70 26.41 -2.35
CA ASP A 220 9.30 26.51 -1.89
C ASP A 220 8.83 25.28 -1.11
N ALA A 221 9.45 24.12 -1.37
CA ALA A 221 9.17 22.87 -0.67
C ALA A 221 10.44 22.03 -0.48
N VAL A 222 10.36 21.09 0.48
CA VAL A 222 11.40 20.10 0.75
C VAL A 222 10.90 18.73 0.30
N VAL A 223 11.65 18.06 -0.57
CA VAL A 223 11.47 16.66 -0.93
C VAL A 223 12.26 15.84 0.08
N ALA A 224 11.60 14.99 0.85
CA ALA A 224 12.24 14.19 1.89
C ALA A 224 12.16 12.70 1.56
N ALA A 225 13.24 11.97 1.82
CA ALA A 225 13.25 10.51 1.80
C ALA A 225 14.11 9.97 2.94
N CYS A 226 13.74 8.78 3.44
CA CYS A 226 14.47 8.11 4.51
C CYS A 226 14.62 6.63 4.16
N CYS A 227 15.85 6.10 4.29
CA CYS A 227 16.14 4.67 4.10
C CYS A 227 17.46 4.29 4.77
N ASP A 228 17.72 2.98 4.90
CA ASP A 228 19.04 2.50 5.24
C ASP A 228 20.02 2.57 4.04
N ALA A 229 21.33 2.51 4.34
CA ALA A 229 22.36 2.61 3.32
C ALA A 229 22.24 1.52 2.24
N ARG A 230 21.88 0.27 2.61
CA ARG A 230 21.74 -0.84 1.66
C ARG A 230 20.60 -0.61 0.68
N TYR A 231 19.48 -0.07 1.17
CA TYR A 231 18.32 0.25 0.34
C TYR A 231 18.61 1.45 -0.55
N PHE A 232 19.41 2.42 -0.05
CA PHE A 232 19.91 3.53 -0.86
C PHE A 232 20.79 3.03 -2.01
N TYR A 233 21.74 2.15 -1.78
CA TYR A 233 22.57 1.59 -2.85
C TYR A 233 21.74 0.91 -3.94
N LYS A 234 20.61 0.32 -3.58
CA LYS A 234 19.73 -0.34 -4.54
C LYS A 234 18.86 0.62 -5.34
N TYR A 235 18.30 1.64 -4.71
CA TYR A 235 17.28 2.50 -5.31
C TYR A 235 17.63 4.00 -5.29
N GLY A 236 18.47 4.44 -4.36
CA GLY A 236 18.75 5.85 -4.12
C GLY A 236 19.38 6.56 -5.32
N VAL A 237 20.22 5.88 -6.10
CA VAL A 237 20.77 6.45 -7.36
C VAL A 237 19.64 6.80 -8.32
N THR A 238 18.71 5.88 -8.54
CA THR A 238 17.55 6.09 -9.41
C THR A 238 16.65 7.22 -8.88
N PHE A 239 16.40 7.24 -7.57
CA PHE A 239 15.64 8.30 -6.91
C PHE A 239 16.29 9.66 -7.12
N VAL A 240 17.56 9.82 -6.74
CA VAL A 240 18.28 11.10 -6.80
C VAL A 240 18.46 11.58 -8.23
N ASN A 241 18.77 10.68 -9.16
CA ASN A 241 18.95 11.02 -10.58
C ASN A 241 17.61 11.43 -11.23
N SER A 242 16.55 10.70 -11.02
CA SER A 242 15.21 11.08 -11.53
C SER A 242 14.71 12.38 -10.90
N TYR A 243 14.97 12.60 -9.61
CA TYR A 243 14.71 13.86 -8.93
C TYR A 243 15.46 15.02 -9.57
N ALA A 244 16.78 14.88 -9.77
CA ALA A 244 17.63 15.91 -10.35
C ALA A 244 17.14 16.34 -11.74
N GLN A 245 16.71 15.38 -12.57
CA GLN A 245 16.24 15.63 -13.94
C GLN A 245 14.85 16.25 -14.01
N ASN A 246 13.91 15.85 -13.13
CA ASN A 246 12.50 16.15 -13.32
C ASN A 246 11.86 16.96 -12.18
N ALA A 247 12.38 16.89 -10.95
CA ALA A 247 11.69 17.41 -9.77
C ALA A 247 12.48 18.48 -8.98
N ALA A 248 13.76 18.68 -9.25
CA ALA A 248 14.64 19.50 -8.42
C ALA A 248 14.37 21.03 -8.51
N HIS A 249 13.66 21.50 -9.54
CA HIS A 249 13.46 22.93 -9.76
C HIS A 249 12.69 23.59 -8.59
N GLY A 250 13.35 24.55 -7.91
CA GLY A 250 12.78 25.26 -6.77
C GLY A 250 12.52 24.39 -5.53
N LYS A 251 13.14 23.22 -5.42
CA LYS A 251 13.00 22.30 -4.31
C LYS A 251 14.33 22.02 -3.63
N LEU A 252 14.27 21.72 -2.33
CA LEU A 252 15.39 21.18 -1.56
C LEU A 252 15.21 19.68 -1.39
N LEU A 253 16.24 18.89 -1.64
CA LEU A 253 16.25 17.47 -1.31
C LEU A 253 16.82 17.25 0.09
N HIS A 254 16.06 16.58 0.96
CA HIS A 254 16.54 16.11 2.26
C HIS A 254 16.54 14.58 2.30
N LEU A 255 17.73 13.99 2.36
CA LEU A 255 17.91 12.57 2.55
C LEU A 255 18.27 12.28 4.01
N HIS A 256 17.53 11.39 4.66
CA HIS A 256 17.85 10.90 5.98
C HIS A 256 18.28 9.44 5.89
N ILE A 257 19.54 9.15 6.23
CA ILE A 257 20.15 7.83 6.06
C ILE A 257 20.28 7.13 7.41
N LEU A 258 19.77 5.93 7.44
CA LEU A 258 19.86 5.05 8.61
C LEU A 258 21.05 4.09 8.44
N ASP A 259 21.81 3.90 9.53
CA ASP A 259 22.92 2.97 9.57
C ASP A 259 23.89 3.10 8.37
N PRO A 260 24.44 4.32 8.09
CA PRO A 260 25.44 4.47 7.03
C PRO A 260 26.70 3.66 7.37
N ASP A 261 27.27 2.99 6.34
CA ASP A 261 28.59 2.38 6.46
C ASP A 261 29.71 3.39 6.18
N ASP A 262 30.96 2.98 6.43
CA ASP A 262 32.14 3.85 6.31
C ASP A 262 32.35 4.41 4.88
N GLY A 263 31.83 3.73 3.84
CA GLY A 263 31.96 4.13 2.44
C GLY A 263 30.82 5.03 1.96
N PHE A 264 29.72 5.12 2.70
CA PHE A 264 28.51 5.77 2.25
C PHE A 264 28.70 7.26 1.92
N ALA A 265 29.40 8.00 2.76
CA ALA A 265 29.62 9.43 2.57
C ALA A 265 30.39 9.72 1.25
N ALA A 266 31.44 8.97 0.97
CA ALA A 266 32.24 9.12 -0.25
C ALA A 266 31.44 8.73 -1.50
N TYR A 267 30.65 7.68 -1.41
CA TYR A 267 29.74 7.25 -2.48
C TYR A 267 28.70 8.35 -2.81
N LEU A 268 28.08 8.90 -1.78
CA LEU A 268 27.07 9.95 -1.92
C LEU A 268 27.68 11.22 -2.53
N GLU A 269 28.86 11.66 -2.09
CA GLU A 269 29.55 12.83 -2.65
C GLU A 269 29.88 12.62 -4.14
N THR A 270 30.29 11.42 -4.54
CA THR A 270 30.51 11.07 -5.94
C THR A 270 29.23 11.19 -6.76
N LEU A 271 28.11 10.70 -6.23
CA LEU A 271 26.78 10.79 -6.87
C LEU A 271 26.33 12.26 -7.01
N ILE A 272 26.46 13.06 -5.96
CA ILE A 272 26.08 14.48 -5.94
C ILE A 272 26.91 15.28 -6.95
N ALA A 273 28.24 15.08 -6.97
CA ALA A 273 29.13 15.73 -7.92
C ALA A 273 28.81 15.35 -9.37
N ARG A 274 28.53 14.07 -9.63
CA ARG A 274 28.14 13.56 -10.95
C ARG A 274 26.84 14.19 -11.46
N LEU A 275 25.87 14.38 -10.60
CA LEU A 275 24.57 14.97 -10.93
C LEU A 275 24.57 16.51 -10.86
N GLN A 276 25.66 17.13 -10.42
CA GLN A 276 25.74 18.57 -10.17
C GLN A 276 24.59 19.08 -9.28
N LEU A 277 24.23 18.29 -8.27
CA LEU A 277 23.10 18.58 -7.40
C LEU A 277 23.54 19.53 -6.27
N HIS A 278 22.91 20.71 -6.19
CA HIS A 278 23.29 21.76 -5.23
C HIS A 278 22.36 21.80 -4.01
N ASN A 279 21.05 21.79 -4.22
CA ASN A 279 20.09 21.92 -3.12
C ASN A 279 19.79 20.55 -2.47
N ILE A 280 20.78 20.01 -1.75
CA ILE A 280 20.65 18.74 -1.03
C ILE A 280 21.22 18.84 0.39
N VAL A 281 20.43 18.36 1.35
CA VAL A 281 20.85 18.12 2.74
C VAL A 281 20.82 16.63 3.00
N VAL A 282 21.83 16.12 3.66
CA VAL A 282 21.87 14.71 4.08
C VAL A 282 22.14 14.65 5.57
N THR A 283 21.27 13.98 6.27
CA THR A 283 21.40 13.69 7.70
C THR A 283 21.46 12.17 7.91
N TYR A 284 21.92 11.75 9.06
CA TYR A 284 22.00 10.32 9.37
C TYR A 284 21.69 10.04 10.84
N GLU A 285 21.31 8.81 11.11
CA GLU A 285 21.23 8.26 12.45
C GLU A 285 21.54 6.77 12.43
N TYR A 286 21.91 6.24 13.59
CA TYR A 286 22.02 4.79 13.79
C TYR A 286 20.74 4.30 14.45
N ALA A 287 20.10 3.30 13.83
CA ALA A 287 18.84 2.78 14.31
C ALA A 287 19.02 2.15 15.70
N PRO A 288 18.13 2.43 16.67
CA PRO A 288 18.22 1.86 18.01
C PRO A 288 17.86 0.36 18.06
N VAL A 289 17.74 -0.26 16.90
CA VAL A 289 17.38 -1.67 16.74
C VAL A 289 18.67 -2.47 16.55
N ASP A 290 19.42 -2.63 17.64
CA ASP A 290 20.64 -3.45 17.66
C ASP A 290 20.33 -4.90 17.27
N GLU A 291 21.21 -5.46 16.40
CA GLU A 291 21.53 -6.88 16.19
C GLU A 291 20.39 -7.92 16.32
N GLU A 292 19.14 -7.50 16.33
CA GLU A 292 18.03 -8.46 16.37
C GLU A 292 18.00 -9.28 15.05
N PRO A 293 18.02 -10.60 15.15
CA PRO A 293 17.97 -11.49 13.99
C PRO A 293 16.64 -11.42 13.23
N ASP A 294 15.64 -10.68 13.71
CA ASP A 294 14.36 -10.52 13.04
C ASP A 294 14.43 -9.42 11.97
N PHE A 295 14.75 -9.87 10.76
CA PHE A 295 14.74 -9.03 9.55
C PHE A 295 13.45 -8.21 9.36
N ASN A 296 12.30 -8.73 9.80
CA ASN A 296 11.01 -8.03 9.67
C ASN A 296 10.92 -6.84 10.64
N LEU A 297 11.50 -6.94 11.83
CA LEU A 297 11.52 -5.87 12.82
C LEU A 297 12.31 -4.66 12.29
N ARG A 298 13.53 -4.88 11.81
CA ARG A 298 14.40 -3.85 11.23
C ARG A 298 13.75 -3.21 10.00
N ARG A 299 13.24 -4.02 9.08
CA ARG A 299 12.55 -3.53 7.87
C ARG A 299 11.35 -2.63 8.20
N THR A 300 10.53 -3.02 9.19
CA THR A 300 9.38 -2.22 9.63
C THR A 300 9.82 -0.90 10.27
N PHE A 301 10.89 -0.91 11.08
CA PHE A 301 11.44 0.31 11.65
C PHE A 301 11.89 1.28 10.53
N TYR A 302 12.63 0.80 9.54
CA TYR A 302 13.10 1.62 8.42
C TYR A 302 11.96 2.23 7.62
N SER A 303 10.86 1.49 7.38
CA SER A 303 9.69 2.05 6.70
C SER A 303 8.99 3.15 7.52
N CYS A 304 9.04 3.04 8.85
CA CYS A 304 8.45 4.02 9.76
C CYS A 304 9.34 5.25 9.98
N ALA A 305 10.66 5.14 9.83
CA ALA A 305 11.64 6.16 10.24
C ALA A 305 11.36 7.53 9.61
N ARG A 306 10.93 7.58 8.34
CA ARG A 306 10.56 8.85 7.69
C ARG A 306 9.46 9.61 8.43
N PHE A 307 8.49 8.89 9.02
CA PHE A 307 7.38 9.51 9.76
C PHE A 307 7.77 9.96 11.16
N LEU A 308 8.88 9.46 11.69
CA LEU A 308 9.50 9.95 12.92
C LEU A 308 10.18 11.32 12.72
N ARG A 309 10.38 11.76 11.46
CA ARG A 309 11.12 12.98 11.12
C ARG A 309 10.26 14.09 10.52
N ILE A 310 9.07 13.83 10.00
CA ILE A 310 8.26 14.87 9.33
C ILE A 310 7.96 16.05 10.27
N GLY A 311 7.64 15.81 11.53
CA GLY A 311 7.38 16.86 12.52
C GLY A 311 8.57 17.80 12.71
N SER A 312 9.76 17.23 12.88
CA SER A 312 11.01 17.98 13.02
C SER A 312 11.38 18.72 11.74
N LEU A 313 11.22 18.08 10.57
CA LEU A 313 11.46 18.74 9.27
C LEU A 313 10.55 19.94 9.03
N LEU A 314 9.26 19.83 9.38
CA LEU A 314 8.30 20.94 9.30
C LEU A 314 8.73 22.11 10.18
N THR A 315 9.24 21.82 11.38
CA THR A 315 9.71 22.85 12.32
C THR A 315 11.01 23.49 11.85
N HIS A 316 11.95 22.68 11.36
CA HIS A 316 13.26 23.16 10.90
C HIS A 316 13.17 24.02 9.63
N TYR A 317 12.51 23.50 8.59
CA TYR A 317 12.45 24.18 7.30
C TYR A 317 11.38 25.24 7.18
N GLN A 318 10.34 25.19 8.00
CA GLN A 318 9.16 26.08 7.92
C GLN A 318 8.52 26.08 6.52
N LYS A 319 8.60 24.95 5.82
CA LYS A 319 8.12 24.73 4.44
C LYS A 319 7.25 23.49 4.36
N THR A 320 6.57 23.32 3.22
CA THR A 320 5.91 22.07 2.86
C THR A 320 6.94 20.95 2.73
N ILE A 321 6.69 19.80 3.36
CA ILE A 321 7.49 18.58 3.24
C ILE A 321 6.74 17.60 2.34
N ALA A 322 7.34 17.21 1.22
CA ALA A 322 6.87 16.16 0.35
C ALA A 322 7.73 14.90 0.60
N CYS A 323 7.20 13.97 1.37
CA CYS A 323 7.90 12.75 1.80
C CYS A 323 7.60 11.60 0.85
N PHE A 324 8.65 10.93 0.36
CA PHE A 324 8.58 9.83 -0.62
C PHE A 324 9.32 8.59 -0.12
N ASP A 325 8.89 7.42 -0.62
CA ASP A 325 9.72 6.22 -0.57
C ASP A 325 10.94 6.38 -1.47
N ILE A 326 12.10 5.86 -1.05
CA ILE A 326 13.36 5.96 -1.81
C ILE A 326 13.34 5.18 -3.13
N ASP A 327 12.41 4.26 -3.31
CA ASP A 327 12.17 3.54 -4.56
C ASP A 327 11.17 4.25 -5.49
N THR A 328 10.91 5.53 -5.25
CA THR A 328 10.14 6.40 -6.13
C THR A 328 11.00 6.86 -7.32
N VAL A 329 10.38 6.94 -8.50
CA VAL A 329 10.96 7.52 -9.71
C VAL A 329 10.18 8.78 -10.08
N PHE A 330 10.86 9.90 -10.25
CA PHE A 330 10.23 11.14 -10.68
C PHE A 330 10.24 11.22 -12.22
N GLU A 331 9.07 11.20 -12.83
CA GLU A 331 8.91 11.34 -14.29
C GLU A 331 8.31 12.70 -14.70
N ALA A 332 7.87 13.49 -13.71
CA ALA A 332 7.26 14.79 -13.91
C ALA A 332 7.66 15.78 -12.80
N ARG A 333 7.31 17.05 -12.99
CA ARG A 333 7.47 18.09 -11.96
C ARG A 333 6.52 17.85 -10.80
N LEU A 334 6.95 18.23 -9.60
CA LEU A 334 6.15 18.08 -8.38
C LEU A 334 5.11 19.18 -8.20
N ASP A 335 5.20 20.26 -8.97
CA ASP A 335 4.37 21.45 -8.79
C ASP A 335 2.87 21.14 -8.86
N ASP A 336 2.45 20.33 -9.84
CA ASP A 336 1.03 19.98 -10.01
C ASP A 336 0.49 19.15 -8.85
N MET A 337 1.32 18.25 -8.30
CA MET A 337 0.97 17.44 -7.14
C MET A 337 0.87 18.31 -5.89
N LEU A 338 1.82 19.23 -5.67
CA LEU A 338 1.79 20.17 -4.54
C LEU A 338 0.58 21.10 -4.64
N LEU A 339 0.28 21.61 -5.85
CA LEU A 339 -0.90 22.42 -6.12
C LEU A 339 -2.21 21.65 -5.89
N GLY A 340 -2.24 20.36 -6.22
CA GLY A 340 -3.39 19.48 -5.98
C GLY A 340 -3.74 19.31 -4.50
N VAL A 341 -2.75 19.38 -3.60
CA VAL A 341 -2.98 19.39 -2.15
C VAL A 341 -3.51 20.75 -1.70
N GLY A 342 -3.09 21.83 -2.35
CA GLY A 342 -3.60 23.19 -2.14
C GLY A 342 -3.58 23.64 -0.69
N ALA A 343 -4.72 24.13 -0.20
CA ALA A 343 -4.89 24.62 1.16
C ALA A 343 -5.19 23.53 2.20
N ALA A 344 -5.18 22.23 1.84
CA ALA A 344 -5.29 21.16 2.80
C ALA A 344 -4.05 21.12 3.71
N ASP A 345 -4.19 20.53 4.88
CA ASP A 345 -3.09 20.40 5.82
C ASP A 345 -2.15 19.25 5.40
N VAL A 346 -2.73 18.14 4.93
CA VAL A 346 -1.99 16.93 4.53
C VAL A 346 -2.52 16.38 3.22
N GLY A 347 -1.63 15.98 2.33
CA GLY A 347 -1.92 15.17 1.14
C GLY A 347 -1.56 13.72 1.38
N LEU A 348 -2.50 12.79 1.17
CA LEU A 348 -2.31 11.35 1.34
C LEU A 348 -2.76 10.61 0.10
N VAL A 349 -1.99 9.59 -0.29
CA VAL A 349 -2.45 8.62 -1.29
C VAL A 349 -3.40 7.65 -0.61
N ARG A 350 -4.66 7.68 -1.03
CA ARG A 350 -5.69 6.76 -0.50
C ARG A 350 -6.03 5.70 -1.53
N ARG A 351 -6.21 4.48 -1.06
CA ARG A 351 -6.66 3.39 -1.92
C ARG A 351 -8.15 3.54 -2.20
N GLU A 352 -8.51 3.42 -3.45
CA GLU A 352 -9.90 3.38 -3.90
C GLU A 352 -10.16 2.09 -4.68
N PRO A 353 -11.16 1.30 -4.29
CA PRO A 353 -11.99 1.47 -3.09
C PRO A 353 -11.23 1.15 -1.79
N PRO A 354 -11.61 1.76 -0.66
CA PRO A 354 -11.04 1.42 0.64
C PRO A 354 -11.37 -0.02 1.01
N ASP A 355 -10.41 -0.72 1.59
CA ASP A 355 -10.58 -2.14 1.96
C ASP A 355 -10.45 -2.34 3.48
N SER A 356 -9.37 -1.84 4.06
CA SER A 356 -9.02 -2.06 5.46
C SER A 356 -8.10 -0.99 5.98
N PRO A 357 -8.11 -0.70 7.31
CA PRO A 357 -7.28 0.35 7.92
C PRO A 357 -5.78 0.26 7.63
N TRP A 358 -5.26 -0.95 7.41
CA TRP A 358 -3.84 -1.15 7.09
C TRP A 358 -3.51 -1.02 5.59
N LEU A 359 -4.51 -0.79 4.75
CA LEU A 359 -4.35 -0.62 3.30
C LEU A 359 -5.00 0.67 2.77
N ASP A 360 -5.82 1.37 3.56
CA ASP A 360 -6.57 2.55 3.12
C ASP A 360 -5.63 3.70 2.74
N ILE A 361 -4.60 3.94 3.55
CA ILE A 361 -3.58 4.94 3.27
C ILE A 361 -2.33 4.23 2.72
N VAL A 362 -1.88 4.63 1.55
CA VAL A 362 -0.62 4.17 0.97
C VAL A 362 0.46 5.16 1.39
N ALA A 363 1.41 4.69 2.19
CA ALA A 363 2.38 5.55 2.85
C ALA A 363 3.57 6.00 1.96
N ASN A 364 3.59 5.62 0.69
CA ASN A 364 4.68 5.88 -0.23
C ASN A 364 4.87 7.37 -0.60
N ILE A 365 3.80 8.15 -0.54
CA ILE A 365 3.83 9.61 -0.75
C ILE A 365 2.97 10.26 0.32
N VAL A 366 3.55 11.23 1.02
CA VAL A 366 2.86 12.07 1.98
C VAL A 366 3.31 13.51 1.78
N ILE A 367 2.36 14.41 1.58
CA ILE A 367 2.62 15.85 1.52
C ILE A 367 2.12 16.48 2.81
N ALA A 368 2.99 17.17 3.51
CA ALA A 368 2.73 17.82 4.78
C ALA A 368 2.91 19.34 4.61
N ASN A 369 1.82 20.09 4.50
CA ASN A 369 1.87 21.55 4.51
C ASN A 369 2.24 22.04 5.92
N ASN A 370 3.02 23.12 6.01
CA ASN A 370 3.48 23.62 7.31
C ASN A 370 2.39 24.36 8.07
N THR A 371 1.41 23.64 8.59
CA THR A 371 0.34 24.15 9.43
C THR A 371 0.45 23.61 10.86
N GLU A 372 -0.18 24.28 11.82
CA GLU A 372 -0.22 23.78 13.19
C GLU A 372 -0.88 22.39 13.28
N ARG A 373 -1.98 22.17 12.52
CA ARG A 373 -2.68 20.88 12.48
C ARG A 373 -1.80 19.79 11.94
N THR A 374 -1.02 20.07 10.92
CA THR A 374 -0.06 19.13 10.33
C THR A 374 1.03 18.74 11.33
N ARG A 375 1.62 19.73 12.02
CA ARG A 375 2.64 19.45 13.06
C ARG A 375 2.08 18.60 14.20
N ARG A 376 0.86 18.91 14.68
CA ARG A 376 0.18 18.10 15.70
C ARG A 376 -0.09 16.69 15.23
N TYR A 377 -0.54 16.53 13.98
CA TYR A 377 -0.81 15.22 13.39
C TYR A 377 0.46 14.37 13.33
N PHE A 378 1.55 14.88 12.77
CA PHE A 378 2.79 14.11 12.66
C PHE A 378 3.50 13.89 13.99
N SER A 379 3.37 14.79 14.95
CA SER A 379 3.81 14.53 16.33
C SER A 379 3.05 13.35 16.95
N ALA A 380 1.74 13.27 16.74
CA ALA A 380 0.95 12.12 17.21
C ALA A 380 1.27 10.83 16.43
N VAL A 381 1.53 10.90 15.12
CA VAL A 381 1.98 9.75 14.29
C VAL A 381 3.32 9.23 14.81
N GLU A 382 4.28 10.09 15.05
CA GLU A 382 5.58 9.75 15.64
C GLU A 382 5.38 9.03 16.98
N ASN A 383 4.62 9.62 17.90
CA ASN A 383 4.34 9.04 19.20
C ASN A 383 3.63 7.68 19.10
N PHE A 384 2.72 7.50 18.14
CA PHE A 384 2.06 6.22 17.88
C PHE A 384 3.08 5.16 17.44
N ILE A 385 3.95 5.49 16.50
CA ILE A 385 5.02 4.58 16.03
C ILE A 385 5.94 4.22 17.21
N ARG A 386 6.45 5.22 17.94
CA ARG A 386 7.31 5.00 19.12
C ARG A 386 6.64 4.14 20.20
N HIS A 387 5.32 4.29 20.41
CA HIS A 387 4.54 3.45 21.33
C HIS A 387 4.60 1.97 20.98
N PHE A 388 4.59 1.61 19.71
CA PHE A 388 4.68 0.21 19.25
C PHE A 388 6.13 -0.28 19.16
N VAL A 389 7.06 0.59 18.75
CA VAL A 389 8.51 0.30 18.76
C VAL A 389 8.95 -0.06 20.16
N GLY A 390 8.64 0.75 21.18
CA GLY A 390 8.99 0.51 22.57
C GLY A 390 8.38 -0.78 23.17
N ARG A 391 7.35 -1.33 22.53
CA ARG A 391 6.72 -2.61 22.91
C ARG A 391 7.18 -3.79 22.06
N ARG A 392 8.14 -3.59 21.15
CA ARG A 392 8.61 -4.58 20.17
C ARG A 392 7.47 -5.17 19.31
N LYS A 393 6.42 -4.37 19.05
CA LYS A 393 5.29 -4.72 18.18
C LYS A 393 5.47 -4.05 16.83
N LEU A 394 6.47 -4.47 16.10
CA LEU A 394 6.77 -3.97 14.77
C LEU A 394 6.27 -4.98 13.75
N PHE A 395 5.19 -4.62 13.04
CA PHE A 395 4.63 -5.43 11.96
C PHE A 395 4.57 -4.58 10.69
N TRP A 396 4.73 -5.23 9.57
CA TRP A 396 4.58 -4.61 8.27
C TRP A 396 3.28 -3.79 8.18
N HIS A 397 3.29 -2.62 7.56
CA HIS A 397 2.22 -1.60 7.50
C HIS A 397 2.00 -0.80 8.81
N LEU A 398 2.89 -0.83 9.79
CA LEU A 398 2.74 0.00 10.99
C LEU A 398 2.67 1.50 10.63
N ASP A 399 3.44 1.96 9.65
CA ASP A 399 3.42 3.31 9.10
C ASP A 399 2.03 3.71 8.56
N GLN A 400 1.43 2.87 7.73
CA GLN A 400 0.09 3.09 7.18
C GLN A 400 -0.98 3.09 8.27
N ILE A 401 -0.89 2.14 9.20
CA ILE A 401 -1.80 2.04 10.36
C ILE A 401 -1.65 3.27 11.26
N ALA A 402 -0.44 3.76 11.48
CA ALA A 402 -0.20 4.96 12.28
C ALA A 402 -0.88 6.19 11.66
N LEU A 403 -0.69 6.41 10.36
CA LEU A 403 -1.36 7.51 9.63
C LEU A 403 -2.88 7.40 9.76
N TYR A 404 -3.44 6.21 9.57
CA TYR A 404 -4.89 5.98 9.65
C TYR A 404 -5.43 6.14 11.07
N CYS A 405 -4.86 5.44 12.05
CA CYS A 405 -5.37 5.44 13.42
C CYS A 405 -5.27 6.82 14.07
N VAL A 406 -4.16 7.54 13.85
CA VAL A 406 -4.00 8.89 14.40
C VAL A 406 -5.01 9.85 13.78
N LEU A 407 -5.27 9.76 12.47
CA LEU A 407 -6.30 10.58 11.82
C LEU A 407 -7.66 10.35 12.48
N LYS A 408 -8.09 9.09 12.64
CA LYS A 408 -9.36 8.72 13.30
C LYS A 408 -9.40 9.12 14.79
N MET A 409 -8.29 9.04 15.50
CA MET A 409 -8.22 9.50 16.89
C MET A 409 -8.32 11.02 16.99
N MET A 410 -7.72 11.77 16.07
CA MET A 410 -7.87 13.23 16.03
C MET A 410 -9.29 13.64 15.67
N GLU A 411 -9.96 12.95 14.73
CA GLU A 411 -11.39 13.17 14.44
C GLU A 411 -12.25 13.02 15.71
N ARG A 412 -11.84 12.15 16.62
CA ARG A 412 -12.58 11.86 17.85
C ARG A 412 -12.21 12.74 19.05
N PHE A 413 -10.95 13.09 19.21
CA PHE A 413 -10.42 13.65 20.46
C PHE A 413 -9.74 15.01 20.31
N ASP A 414 -9.50 15.48 19.08
CA ASP A 414 -8.74 16.69 18.78
C ASP A 414 -9.28 17.34 17.49
N ALA A 415 -8.53 18.28 16.93
CA ALA A 415 -8.80 18.87 15.63
C ALA A 415 -8.01 18.14 14.53
N PRO A 416 -8.66 17.34 13.67
CA PRO A 416 -7.97 16.60 12.64
C PRO A 416 -7.41 17.54 11.56
N PRO A 417 -6.34 17.14 10.86
CA PRO A 417 -5.88 17.86 9.68
C PRO A 417 -6.92 17.75 8.54
N ARG A 418 -7.00 18.79 7.72
CA ARG A 418 -7.73 18.71 6.44
C ARG A 418 -6.92 17.89 5.47
N VAL A 419 -7.47 16.77 5.00
CA VAL A 419 -6.78 15.82 4.13
C VAL A 419 -7.22 16.00 2.69
N ALA A 420 -6.27 16.16 1.78
CA ALA A 420 -6.48 16.02 0.34
C ALA A 420 -6.07 14.62 -0.12
N SER A 421 -6.83 14.03 -1.04
CA SER A 421 -6.46 12.77 -1.70
C SER A 421 -5.51 13.06 -2.86
N ILE A 422 -4.35 12.41 -2.87
CA ILE A 422 -3.40 12.45 -3.97
C ILE A 422 -3.72 11.29 -4.90
N ALA A 423 -4.00 11.57 -6.17
CA ALA A 423 -4.15 10.52 -7.16
C ALA A 423 -2.79 9.85 -7.43
N PRO A 424 -2.69 8.52 -7.39
CA PRO A 424 -1.44 7.82 -7.67
C PRO A 424 -0.82 8.19 -9.04
N SER A 425 -1.67 8.47 -10.03
CA SER A 425 -1.26 8.90 -11.37
C SER A 425 -0.66 10.32 -11.41
N ALA A 426 -0.89 11.15 -10.40
CA ALA A 426 -0.37 12.53 -10.38
C ALA A 426 1.16 12.59 -10.23
N CYS A 427 1.81 11.51 -9.84
CA CYS A 427 3.24 11.47 -9.53
C CYS A 427 4.10 10.87 -10.64
N GLY A 428 3.51 10.50 -11.78
CA GLY A 428 4.23 9.95 -12.93
C GLY A 428 4.83 8.56 -12.75
N ALA A 429 5.20 8.13 -11.56
CA ALA A 429 5.54 6.75 -11.25
C ALA A 429 5.60 6.52 -9.75
N VAL A 430 4.68 5.73 -9.26
CA VAL A 430 4.68 5.24 -7.88
C VAL A 430 4.77 3.73 -7.91
N TRP A 431 5.82 3.22 -7.27
CA TRP A 431 6.07 1.80 -7.16
C TRP A 431 5.09 1.14 -6.21
N HIS A 432 4.35 0.13 -6.69
CA HIS A 432 3.80 -0.89 -5.85
C HIS A 432 4.61 -2.17 -6.02
N ILE A 433 5.47 -2.45 -5.04
CA ILE A 433 6.11 -3.75 -4.89
C ILE A 433 4.98 -4.76 -4.66
N GLY A 434 4.65 -5.57 -5.65
CA GLY A 434 3.62 -6.60 -5.53
C GLY A 434 2.92 -6.98 -6.83
N ASN A 435 3.05 -6.17 -7.88
CA ASN A 435 2.53 -6.53 -9.19
C ASN A 435 3.66 -7.03 -10.10
N PRO A 436 3.79 -8.34 -10.36
CA PRO A 436 4.87 -8.87 -11.19
C PRO A 436 4.86 -8.37 -12.65
N TYR A 437 3.75 -7.76 -13.11
CA TYR A 437 3.66 -7.19 -14.46
C TYR A 437 4.10 -5.73 -14.52
N GLU A 438 3.92 -4.98 -13.44
CA GLU A 438 4.55 -3.67 -13.30
C GLU A 438 6.06 -3.80 -13.10
N TYR A 439 6.56 -4.93 -12.59
CA TYR A 439 7.97 -5.17 -12.34
C TYR A 439 8.84 -4.97 -13.61
N ARG A 440 8.42 -5.41 -14.78
CA ARG A 440 9.17 -5.19 -16.04
C ARG A 440 9.14 -3.72 -16.50
N LEU A 441 8.00 -3.04 -16.33
CA LEU A 441 7.90 -1.60 -16.61
C LEU A 441 8.75 -0.80 -15.62
N GLN A 442 8.81 -1.25 -14.41
CA GLN A 442 9.57 -0.71 -13.30
C GLN A 442 11.08 -0.93 -13.52
N GLU A 443 11.49 -2.13 -13.90
CA GLU A 443 12.88 -2.44 -14.23
C GLU A 443 13.38 -1.54 -15.37
N TYR A 444 12.59 -1.31 -16.40
CA TYR A 444 12.90 -0.36 -17.47
C TYR A 444 13.02 1.08 -16.95
N ARG A 445 12.12 1.53 -16.09
CA ARG A 445 12.16 2.88 -15.49
C ARG A 445 13.36 3.06 -14.59
N VAL A 446 13.68 2.06 -13.76
CA VAL A 446 14.88 2.06 -12.92
C VAL A 446 16.14 2.13 -13.78
N THR A 447 16.24 1.28 -14.80
CA THR A 447 17.38 1.21 -15.70
C THR A 447 17.63 2.54 -16.41
N ARG A 448 16.57 3.29 -16.76
CA ARG A 448 16.67 4.61 -17.40
C ARG A 448 17.44 5.64 -16.56
N TYR A 449 17.32 5.56 -15.23
CA TYR A 449 17.93 6.51 -14.30
C TYR A 449 19.13 5.93 -13.54
N GLN A 450 19.58 4.73 -13.87
CA GLN A 450 20.84 4.19 -13.38
C GLN A 450 22.03 4.93 -14.02
N LEU A 451 23.11 5.07 -13.26
CA LEU A 451 24.37 5.64 -13.72
C LEU A 451 25.37 4.50 -13.88
N ALA A 452 25.58 4.06 -15.12
CA ALA A 452 26.47 2.93 -15.44
C ALA A 452 27.93 3.14 -14.99
N ASP A 453 28.37 4.39 -14.90
CA ASP A 453 29.75 4.78 -14.55
C ASP A 453 29.92 5.12 -13.06
N LEU A 454 28.90 4.94 -12.23
CA LEU A 454 29.05 5.13 -10.81
C LEU A 454 29.80 3.93 -10.23
N ALA A 455 30.79 4.19 -9.37
CA ALA A 455 31.50 3.11 -8.69
C ALA A 455 30.52 2.15 -8.00
N SER A 456 30.83 0.87 -8.01
CA SER A 456 30.04 -0.11 -7.26
C SER A 456 29.95 0.33 -5.80
N PRO A 457 28.80 0.08 -5.14
CA PRO A 457 28.68 0.33 -3.70
C PRO A 457 29.77 -0.41 -2.93
N PRO A 458 30.25 0.17 -1.83
CA PRO A 458 31.30 -0.45 -1.00
C PRO A 458 30.87 -1.79 -0.38
#